data_8fb585fbf36496c950ffb5a3e4b88e54
#
_entry.id   8fb585fbf36496c950ffb5a3e4b88e54
#
_cell.length_a   1.000
_cell.length_b   1.000
_cell.length_c   1.000
_cell.angle_alpha   90.00
_cell.angle_beta   90.00
_cell.angle_gamma   90.00
#
_symmetry.space_group_name_H-M   'P 1'
#
loop_
_entity.id
_entity.type
_entity.pdbx_description
1 polymer ?
#
loop_
_entity_poly.entity_id
_entity_poly.type
_entity_poly.pdbx_seq_one_letter_code
_entity_poly.pdbx_strand_id
1 'polypeptide(L)' 'MKDLLEFIAKSMVSNPDAVEVTVTEKETATVLTLHVAEDDMGKVIGKQGKIAKAIRTIVKAASSKENVKYLVEITELNG' A
#
# COMPACT_ATOMS: atom_id res chain seq x y z
N MET A 1 0.03 -10.58 4.46
CA MET A 1 0.01 -9.10 4.42
C MET A 1 -0.23 -8.54 3.03
N LYS A 2 0.42 -9.10 2.03
CA LYS A 2 0.24 -8.65 0.64
C LYS A 2 -1.24 -8.66 0.22
N ASP A 3 -1.93 -9.75 0.48
CA ASP A 3 -3.34 -9.89 0.07
C ASP A 3 -4.23 -8.88 0.77
N LEU A 4 -3.96 -8.60 2.03
CA LEU A 4 -4.73 -7.62 2.78
C LEU A 4 -4.53 -6.22 2.22
N LEU A 5 -3.29 -5.85 1.94
CA LEU A 5 -2.97 -4.55 1.37
C LEU A 5 -3.61 -4.38 -0.01
N GLU A 6 -3.53 -5.42 -0.83
CA GLU A 6 -4.13 -5.42 -2.15
C GLU A 6 -5.66 -5.25 -2.08
N PHE A 7 -6.30 -5.97 -1.19
CA PHE A 7 -7.74 -5.87 -0.99
C PHE A 7 -8.15 -4.45 -0.59
N ILE A 8 -7.45 -3.89 0.38
CA ILE A 8 -7.74 -2.54 0.86
C ILE A 8 -7.57 -1.51 -0.25
N ALA A 9 -6.46 -1.60 -0.97
CA ALA A 9 -6.18 -0.66 -2.06
C ALA A 9 -7.24 -0.76 -3.15
N LYS A 10 -7.61 -1.97 -3.55
CA LYS A 10 -8.62 -2.18 -4.59
C LYS A 10 -9.98 -1.62 -4.20
N SER A 11 -10.29 -1.61 -2.92
CA SER A 11 -11.58 -1.10 -2.45
C SER A 11 -11.63 0.43 -2.42
N MET A 12 -10.47 1.10 -2.53
CA MET A 12 -10.38 2.54 -2.39
C MET A 12 -10.03 3.29 -3.68
N VAL A 13 -9.69 2.56 -4.75
CA VAL A 13 -9.29 3.19 -6.00
C VAL A 13 -10.34 2.99 -7.09
N SER A 14 -10.26 3.81 -8.14
CA SER A 14 -11.18 3.72 -9.28
C SER A 14 -10.77 2.63 -10.27
N ASN A 15 -9.49 2.29 -10.30
CA ASN A 15 -8.94 1.32 -11.23
C ASN A 15 -8.36 0.12 -10.48
N PRO A 16 -9.20 -0.72 -9.86
CA PRO A 16 -8.70 -1.83 -9.06
C PRO A 16 -7.86 -2.85 -9.84
N ASP A 17 -8.12 -2.99 -11.14
CA ASP A 17 -7.36 -3.91 -11.98
C ASP A 17 -5.91 -3.46 -12.17
N ALA A 18 -5.63 -2.19 -11.94
CA ALA A 18 -4.28 -1.65 -12.06
C ALA A 18 -3.50 -1.72 -10.74
N VAL A 19 -4.12 -2.18 -9.68
CA VAL A 19 -3.44 -2.29 -8.38
C VAL A 19 -2.52 -3.50 -8.37
N GLU A 20 -1.27 -3.28 -7.98
CA GLU A 20 -0.29 -4.35 -7.79
C GLU A 20 0.47 -4.11 -6.51
N VAL A 21 0.82 -5.16 -5.82
CA VAL A 21 1.63 -5.09 -4.60
C VAL A 21 2.89 -5.92 -4.80
N THR A 22 4.03 -5.30 -4.58
CA THR A 22 5.32 -5.97 -4.65
C THR A 22 5.88 -6.08 -3.23
N VAL A 23 6.36 -7.25 -2.87
CA VAL A 23 6.95 -7.49 -1.55
C VAL A 23 8.47 -7.65 -1.73
N THR A 24 9.22 -6.84 -1.00
CA THR A 24 10.68 -6.91 -1.00
C THR A 24 11.14 -7.16 0.44
N GLU A 25 11.76 -8.29 0.67
CA GLU A 25 12.28 -8.62 2.01
C GLU A 25 13.70 -8.08 2.15
N LYS A 26 13.93 -7.37 3.24
CA LYS A 26 15.25 -6.84 3.60
C LYS A 26 15.61 -7.35 4.98
N GLU A 27 16.88 -7.18 5.37
CA GLU A 27 17.36 -7.73 6.65
C GLU A 27 16.56 -7.21 7.85
N THR A 28 16.15 -5.95 7.83
CA THR A 28 15.50 -5.33 8.98
C THR A 28 14.02 -5.05 8.79
N ALA A 29 13.50 -5.25 7.58
CA ALA A 29 12.09 -4.92 7.31
C ALA A 29 11.64 -5.56 6.01
N THR A 30 10.31 -5.68 5.87
CA THR A 30 9.69 -6.09 4.63
C THR A 30 9.06 -4.87 4.00
N VAL A 31 9.42 -4.55 2.78
CA VAL A 31 8.88 -3.37 2.07
C VAL A 31 7.74 -3.83 1.18
N LEU A 32 6.58 -3.20 1.36
CA LEU A 32 5.40 -3.44 0.54
C LEU A 32 5.25 -2.25 -0.40
N THR A 33 5.45 -2.46 -1.69
CA THR A 33 5.31 -1.41 -2.67
C THR A 33 3.96 -1.54 -3.35
N LEU A 34 3.12 -0.55 -3.14
CA LEU A 34 1.79 -0.50 -3.73
C LEU A 34 1.84 0.30 -5.03
N HIS A 35 1.46 -0.35 -6.12
CA HIS A 35 1.39 0.30 -7.44
C HIS A 35 -0.07 0.55 -7.78
N VAL A 36 -0.39 1.76 -8.16
CA VAL A 36 -1.74 2.15 -8.56
C VAL A 36 -1.70 2.89 -9.89
N ALA A 37 -2.84 3.00 -10.55
CA ALA A 37 -2.94 3.74 -11.80
C ALA A 37 -2.62 5.21 -11.56
N GLU A 38 -2.08 5.88 -12.58
CA GLU A 38 -1.74 7.29 -12.48
C GLU A 38 -2.91 8.14 -11.99
N ASP A 39 -4.10 7.87 -12.49
CA ASP A 39 -5.31 8.60 -12.08
C ASP A 39 -5.61 8.41 -10.60
N ASP A 40 -5.26 7.27 -10.06
CA ASP A 40 -5.51 6.97 -8.65
C ASP A 40 -4.44 7.50 -7.71
N MET A 41 -3.25 7.81 -8.22
CA MET A 41 -2.20 8.40 -7.39
C MET A 41 -2.65 9.70 -6.73
N GLY A 42 -3.34 10.54 -7.49
CA GLY A 42 -3.88 11.78 -6.96
C GLY A 42 -4.87 11.55 -5.82
N LYS A 43 -5.66 10.49 -5.91
CA LYS A 43 -6.62 10.14 -4.87
C LYS A 43 -5.94 9.58 -3.63
N VAL A 44 -4.93 8.74 -3.83
CA VAL A 44 -4.22 8.08 -2.73
C VAL A 44 -3.40 9.10 -1.94
N ILE A 45 -2.67 9.95 -2.64
CA ILE A 45 -1.79 10.95 -2.02
C ILE A 45 -2.53 12.25 -1.73
N GLY A 46 -3.51 12.60 -2.57
CA GLY A 46 -4.28 13.83 -2.43
C GLY A 46 -5.30 13.76 -1.29
N LYS A 47 -6.10 14.80 -1.17
CA LYS A 47 -7.13 14.90 -0.13
C LYS A 47 -6.56 14.60 1.25
N GLN A 48 -5.41 15.22 1.57
CA GLN A 48 -4.76 15.08 2.85
C GLN A 48 -4.20 13.67 3.11
N GLY A 49 -4.03 12.88 2.05
CA GLY A 49 -3.45 11.56 2.16
C GLY A 49 -4.27 10.56 2.96
N LYS A 50 -5.58 10.69 2.97
CA LYS A 50 -6.46 9.82 3.77
C LYS A 50 -6.28 8.34 3.46
N ILE A 51 -6.20 8.00 2.18
CA ILE A 51 -6.04 6.60 1.77
C ILE A 51 -4.67 6.07 2.18
N ALA A 52 -3.62 6.84 1.91
CA ALA A 52 -2.26 6.45 2.29
C ALA A 52 -2.14 6.28 3.80
N LYS A 53 -2.75 7.19 4.56
CA LYS A 53 -2.74 7.14 6.01
C LYS A 53 -3.47 5.91 6.53
N ALA A 54 -4.62 5.59 5.95
CA ALA A 54 -5.40 4.41 6.34
C ALA A 54 -4.60 3.13 6.09
N ILE A 55 -3.97 3.03 4.92
CA ILE A 55 -3.15 1.88 4.57
C ILE A 55 -1.99 1.72 5.57
N ARG A 56 -1.30 2.81 5.87
CA ARG A 56 -0.19 2.78 6.83
C ARG A 56 -0.63 2.37 8.22
N THR A 57 -1.78 2.83 8.65
CA THR A 57 -2.32 2.48 9.97
C THR A 57 -2.60 0.98 10.07
N ILE A 58 -3.21 0.40 9.03
CA ILE A 58 -3.51 -1.02 8.99
C ILE A 58 -2.23 -1.85 8.96
N VAL A 59 -1.27 -1.44 8.14
CA VAL A 59 0.02 -2.14 8.04
C VAL A 59 0.77 -2.06 9.36
N LYS A 60 0.72 -0.92 10.03
CA LYS A 60 1.37 -0.75 11.33
C LYS A 60 0.77 -1.68 12.38
N ALA A 61 -0.55 -1.82 12.39
CA ALA A 61 -1.23 -2.72 13.30
C ALA A 61 -0.82 -4.18 13.05
N ALA A 62 -0.77 -4.58 11.77
CA ALA A 62 -0.34 -5.93 11.40
C ALA A 62 1.13 -6.16 11.75
N SER A 63 1.96 -5.16 11.56
CA SER A 63 3.38 -5.21 11.89
C SER A 63 3.57 -5.51 13.38
N SER A 64 2.83 -4.83 14.22
CA SER A 64 2.88 -5.03 15.67
C SER A 64 2.39 -6.43 16.04
N LYS A 65 1.29 -6.86 15.45
CA LYS A 65 0.70 -8.17 15.74
C LYS A 65 1.60 -9.32 15.32
N GLU A 66 2.23 -9.21 14.17
CA GLU A 66 3.07 -10.27 13.61
C GLU A 66 4.52 -10.17 14.06
N ASN A 67 4.87 -9.10 14.76
CA ASN A 67 6.24 -8.84 15.18
C ASN A 67 7.22 -8.78 13.99
N VAL A 68 6.72 -8.23 12.88
CA VAL A 68 7.51 -8.03 11.67
C VAL A 68 7.40 -6.57 11.27
N LYS A 69 8.52 -5.95 10.94
CA LYS A 69 8.51 -4.54 10.53
C LYS A 69 8.14 -4.45 9.05
N TYR A 70 7.02 -3.81 8.77
CA TYR A 70 6.58 -3.53 7.41
C TYR A 70 6.74 -2.05 7.08
N LEU A 71 7.22 -1.78 5.88
CA LEU A 71 7.28 -0.42 5.34
C LEU A 71 6.41 -0.39 4.09
N VAL A 72 5.69 0.70 3.89
CA VAL A 72 4.80 0.83 2.73
C VAL A 72 5.29 1.96 1.84
N GLU A 73 5.42 1.68 0.56
CA GLU A 73 5.71 2.67 -0.46
C GLU A 73 4.56 2.65 -1.46
N ILE A 74 4.16 3.82 -1.94
CA ILE A 74 3.08 3.95 -2.90
C ILE A 74 3.64 4.63 -4.15
N THR A 75 3.42 4.02 -5.31
CA THR A 75 3.94 4.54 -6.56
C THR A 75 2.98 4.27 -7.71
N GLU A 76 3.19 4.94 -8.83
CA GLU A 76 2.41 4.68 -10.03
C GLU A 76 2.83 3.35 -10.66
N LEU A 77 1.86 2.68 -11.28
CA LEU A 77 2.11 1.39 -11.92
C LEU A 77 3.23 1.46 -12.96
N ASN A 78 3.31 2.56 -13.70
CA ASN A 78 4.31 2.76 -14.75
C ASN A 78 5.41 3.74 -14.34
N GLY A 79 5.48 4.05 -13.08
CA GLY A 79 6.44 5.02 -12.56
C GLY A 79 7.73 4.42 -12.06
#